data_4c72b9579092bf0de901df9d8db1a92c
#
_entry.id   4c72b9579092bf0de901df9d8db1a92c
#
_cell.length_a   1.000
_cell.length_b   1.000
_cell.length_c   1.000
_cell.angle_alpha   90.00
_cell.angle_beta   90.00
_cell.angle_gamma   90.00
#
_symmetry.space_group_name_H-M   'P 1'
#
loop_
_entity.id
_entity.type
_entity.pdbx_description
1 polymer ?
#
loop_
_entity_poly.entity_id
_entity_poly.type
_entity_poly.pdbx_seq_one_letter_code
_entity_poly.pdbx_strand_id
1 'polypeptide(L)'
;ANSQAVGEALTEAFNNDQAQAVALRINSPGGSPVQSDEIWQTMTELRKAHPNKKLYAVIEDMGASGAYYIASAADEIWVNPSSLVGSIGVIMPSYNVQGLMDKLGIKDGTMTAGAHKDILSMSRPLSEFERQHVQSVLDNTHAHFINAVKQGRGNRLKNPDANQLFSGLFWSGEQAINLGLADKKGGISTLESQLKLDNVVQYNPEDPVKKVFGKFASQIGYGFGETVSKGFASQLTQAAANDKGMQ
;
A
#
# COMPACT_ATOMS: atom_id res chain seq x y z
N ALA A 1 -1.94 1.25 1.67
CA ALA A 1 -1.77 -0.18 1.38
C ALA A 1 -1.96 -0.97 2.67
N ASN A 2 -2.41 -2.20 2.57
CA ASN A 2 -2.43 -3.16 3.67
C ASN A 2 -1.23 -4.10 3.44
N SER A 3 -0.24 -4.04 4.33
CA SER A 3 1.02 -4.81 4.19
C SER A 3 0.78 -6.32 4.15
N GLN A 4 -0.14 -6.81 4.98
CA GLN A 4 -0.46 -8.23 5.01
C GLN A 4 -1.04 -8.70 3.66
N ALA A 5 -2.05 -8.00 3.14
CA ALA A 5 -2.69 -8.41 1.89
C ALA A 5 -1.73 -8.31 0.68
N VAL A 6 -0.89 -7.27 0.64
CA VAL A 6 0.14 -7.13 -0.40
C VAL A 6 1.22 -8.20 -0.25
N GLY A 7 1.65 -8.49 0.98
CA GLY A 7 2.65 -9.52 1.28
C GLY A 7 2.16 -10.92 0.89
N GLU A 8 0.90 -11.26 1.19
CA GLU A 8 0.29 -12.52 0.78
C GLU A 8 0.27 -12.66 -0.75
N ALA A 9 -0.17 -11.63 -1.48
CA ALA A 9 -0.22 -11.62 -2.95
C ALA A 9 1.19 -11.73 -3.58
N LEU A 10 2.18 -11.02 -3.03
CA LEU A 10 3.58 -11.13 -3.47
C LEU A 10 4.13 -12.53 -3.23
N THR A 11 3.87 -13.10 -2.05
CA THR A 11 4.33 -14.45 -1.70
C THR A 11 3.74 -15.49 -2.66
N GLU A 12 2.45 -15.39 -2.95
CA GLU A 12 1.79 -16.27 -3.91
C GLU A 12 2.39 -16.13 -5.32
N ALA A 13 2.63 -14.90 -5.79
CA ALA A 13 3.24 -14.65 -7.09
C ALA A 13 4.67 -15.21 -7.18
N PHE A 14 5.47 -15.06 -6.11
CA PHE A 14 6.83 -15.59 -6.06
C PHE A 14 6.89 -17.12 -5.99
N ASN A 15 5.93 -17.75 -5.32
CA ASN A 15 5.82 -19.20 -5.21
C ASN A 15 5.25 -19.90 -6.45
N ASN A 16 4.78 -19.15 -7.44
CA ASN A 16 4.38 -19.74 -8.72
C ASN A 16 5.62 -20.10 -9.55
N ASP A 17 5.94 -21.38 -9.63
CA ASP A 17 7.13 -21.88 -10.36
C ASP A 17 7.12 -21.57 -11.87
N GLN A 18 5.96 -21.31 -12.44
CA GLN A 18 5.85 -20.93 -13.85
C GLN A 18 6.10 -19.44 -14.09
N ALA A 19 6.08 -18.62 -13.05
CA ALA A 19 6.34 -17.20 -13.17
C ALA A 19 7.84 -16.93 -13.34
N GLN A 20 8.21 -16.37 -14.49
CA GLN A 20 9.59 -15.95 -14.80
C GLN A 20 9.99 -14.68 -14.05
N ALA A 21 9.03 -13.84 -13.73
CA ALA A 21 9.21 -12.58 -13.04
C ALA A 21 7.95 -12.19 -12.28
N VAL A 22 8.08 -11.27 -11.32
CA VAL A 22 6.96 -10.63 -10.61
C VAL A 22 6.99 -9.13 -10.90
N ALA A 23 5.84 -8.54 -11.19
CA ALA A 23 5.69 -7.10 -11.37
C ALA A 23 4.68 -6.53 -10.38
N LEU A 24 5.13 -5.63 -9.53
CA LEU A 24 4.26 -4.87 -8.63
C LEU A 24 3.84 -3.57 -9.34
N ARG A 25 2.56 -3.45 -9.65
CA ARG A 25 1.97 -2.21 -10.19
C ARG A 25 1.69 -1.24 -9.05
N ILE A 26 2.11 -0.01 -9.21
CA ILE A 26 2.03 1.02 -8.17
C ILE A 26 1.35 2.27 -8.73
N ASN A 27 0.24 2.66 -8.12
CA ASN A 27 -0.41 3.95 -8.35
C ASN A 27 -0.88 4.51 -7.00
N SER A 28 -0.01 5.25 -6.31
CA SER A 28 -0.28 5.65 -4.93
C SER A 28 0.55 6.88 -4.51
N PRO A 29 -0.05 7.82 -3.77
CA PRO A 29 0.66 8.96 -3.16
C PRO A 29 1.49 8.56 -1.92
N GLY A 30 1.44 7.32 -1.48
CA GLY A 30 2.07 6.83 -0.27
C GLY A 30 1.10 6.43 0.82
N GLY A 31 1.51 6.58 2.07
CA GLY A 31 0.70 6.20 3.23
C GLY A 31 1.55 5.92 4.47
N SER A 32 1.10 4.98 5.30
CA SER A 32 1.76 4.63 6.56
C SER A 32 3.21 4.17 6.35
N PRO A 33 4.17 4.78 7.06
CA PRO A 33 5.58 4.35 7.03
C PRO A 33 5.75 2.87 7.42
N VAL A 34 5.04 2.41 8.45
CA VAL A 34 5.12 1.03 8.92
C VAL A 34 4.67 0.05 7.84
N GLN A 35 3.50 0.29 7.24
CA GLN A 35 2.99 -0.58 6.18
C GLN A 35 3.92 -0.61 4.96
N SER A 36 4.55 0.52 4.64
CA SER A 36 5.50 0.62 3.52
C SER A 36 6.79 -0.15 3.80
N ASP A 37 7.29 -0.07 5.02
CA ASP A 37 8.47 -0.79 5.46
C ASP A 37 8.24 -2.31 5.47
N GLU A 38 7.11 -2.78 6.02
CA GLU A 38 6.75 -4.20 6.02
C GLU A 38 6.66 -4.80 4.61
N ILE A 39 6.08 -4.06 3.65
CA ILE A 39 6.03 -4.48 2.25
C ILE A 39 7.46 -4.51 1.66
N TRP A 40 8.25 -3.48 1.92
CA TRP A 40 9.64 -3.40 1.45
C TRP A 40 10.48 -4.57 1.98
N GLN A 41 10.35 -4.90 3.26
CA GLN A 41 11.03 -6.06 3.88
C GLN A 41 10.58 -7.36 3.20
N THR A 42 9.28 -7.59 3.06
CA THR A 42 8.72 -8.77 2.38
C THR A 42 9.28 -8.90 0.96
N MET A 43 9.29 -7.82 0.17
CA MET A 43 9.87 -7.81 -1.17
C MET A 43 11.35 -8.18 -1.17
N THR A 44 12.10 -7.63 -0.21
CA THR A 44 13.53 -7.89 -0.09
C THR A 44 13.81 -9.35 0.29
N GLU A 45 13.03 -9.93 1.18
CA GLU A 45 13.13 -11.34 1.59
C GLU A 45 12.77 -12.28 0.44
N LEU A 46 11.67 -12.03 -0.25
CA LEU A 46 11.23 -12.81 -1.41
C LEU A 46 12.28 -12.80 -2.53
N ARG A 47 12.89 -11.66 -2.82
CA ARG A 47 13.98 -11.54 -3.79
C ARG A 47 15.22 -12.35 -3.38
N LYS A 48 15.55 -12.38 -2.10
CA LYS A 48 16.66 -13.22 -1.59
C LYS A 48 16.34 -14.72 -1.68
N ALA A 49 15.10 -15.10 -1.40
CA ALA A 49 14.65 -16.48 -1.48
C ALA A 49 14.54 -16.99 -2.93
N HIS A 50 14.27 -16.09 -3.88
CA HIS A 50 14.08 -16.42 -5.31
C HIS A 50 15.06 -15.63 -6.20
N PRO A 51 16.37 -15.83 -6.14
CA PRO A 51 17.38 -14.99 -6.80
C PRO A 51 17.29 -15.00 -8.33
N ASN A 52 16.67 -16.02 -8.92
CA ASN A 52 16.49 -16.16 -10.36
C ASN A 52 15.19 -15.50 -10.87
N LYS A 53 14.32 -15.02 -9.97
CA LYS A 53 13.02 -14.41 -10.30
C LYS A 53 13.08 -12.92 -10.02
N LYS A 54 13.15 -12.10 -11.08
CA LYS A 54 13.22 -10.65 -10.95
C LYS A 54 11.91 -10.05 -10.46
N LEU A 55 12.03 -9.04 -9.61
CA LEU A 55 10.94 -8.20 -9.15
C LEU A 55 11.00 -6.82 -9.81
N TYR A 56 9.97 -6.48 -10.55
CA TYR A 56 9.79 -5.19 -11.17
C TYR A 56 8.79 -4.34 -10.37
N ALA A 57 9.07 -3.04 -10.21
CA ALA A 57 8.06 -2.07 -9.81
C ALA A 57 7.65 -1.25 -11.04
N VAL A 58 6.38 -1.20 -11.35
CA VAL A 58 5.84 -0.42 -12.47
C VAL A 58 4.97 0.69 -11.90
N ILE A 59 5.49 1.93 -11.93
CA ILE A 59 4.78 3.10 -11.44
C ILE A 59 3.89 3.63 -12.56
N GLU A 60 2.60 3.72 -12.27
CA GLU A 60 1.59 4.27 -13.18
C GLU A 60 1.59 5.81 -13.08
N ASP A 61 0.49 6.44 -12.61
CA ASP A 61 0.47 7.91 -12.49
C ASP A 61 1.37 8.41 -11.36
N MET A 62 1.43 7.66 -10.24
CA MET A 62 2.13 8.10 -9.05
C MET A 62 2.74 6.95 -8.25
N GLY A 63 4.00 7.13 -7.87
CA GLY A 63 4.72 6.31 -6.90
C GLY A 63 5.50 7.22 -5.96
N ALA A 64 4.81 7.87 -5.03
CA ALA A 64 5.37 8.90 -4.16
C ALA A 64 5.36 8.49 -2.69
N SER A 65 6.28 9.04 -1.90
CA SER A 65 6.37 8.81 -0.45
C SER A 65 6.43 7.30 -0.11
N GLY A 66 5.58 6.78 0.75
CA GLY A 66 5.53 5.35 1.10
C GLY A 66 5.41 4.41 -0.10
N ALA A 67 4.81 4.84 -1.22
CA ALA A 67 4.77 4.05 -2.45
C ALA A 67 6.14 3.95 -3.13
N TYR A 68 6.94 5.02 -3.08
CA TYR A 68 8.32 4.97 -3.54
C TYR A 68 9.23 4.17 -2.58
N TYR A 69 8.95 4.24 -1.27
CA TYR A 69 9.59 3.36 -0.29
C TYR A 69 9.50 1.90 -0.75
N ILE A 70 8.28 1.44 -1.03
CA ILE A 70 8.01 0.08 -1.53
C ILE A 70 8.72 -0.16 -2.86
N ALA A 71 8.57 0.74 -3.85
CA ALA A 71 9.15 0.60 -5.17
C ALA A 71 10.68 0.42 -5.11
N SER A 72 11.35 1.07 -4.14
CA SER A 72 12.80 1.03 -4.00
C SER A 72 13.35 -0.39 -3.73
N ALA A 73 12.52 -1.32 -3.23
CA ALA A 73 12.89 -2.72 -3.03
C ALA A 73 13.00 -3.53 -4.33
N ALA A 74 12.49 -3.05 -5.46
CA ALA A 74 12.50 -3.79 -6.72
C ALA A 74 13.90 -3.86 -7.38
N ASP A 75 14.11 -4.86 -8.23
CA ASP A 75 15.31 -4.96 -9.07
C ASP A 75 15.38 -3.85 -10.09
N GLU A 76 14.23 -3.54 -10.72
CA GLU A 76 14.09 -2.44 -11.68
C GLU A 76 12.77 -1.70 -11.42
N ILE A 77 12.82 -0.37 -11.56
CA ILE A 77 11.66 0.52 -11.46
C ILE A 77 11.36 1.09 -12.84
N TRP A 78 10.16 0.85 -13.33
CA TRP A 78 9.65 1.31 -14.60
C TRP A 78 8.65 2.45 -14.38
N VAL A 79 8.75 3.50 -15.19
CA VAL A 79 7.91 4.70 -15.05
C VAL A 79 7.46 5.22 -16.41
N ASN A 80 6.27 5.80 -16.49
CA ASN A 80 5.92 6.68 -17.59
C ASN A 80 6.68 8.01 -17.41
N PRO A 81 7.13 8.69 -18.48
CA PRO A 81 7.81 9.99 -18.36
C PRO A 81 7.05 11.03 -17.54
N SER A 82 5.73 10.95 -17.52
CA SER A 82 4.82 11.86 -16.80
C SER A 82 4.42 11.37 -15.41
N SER A 83 4.83 10.17 -14.98
CA SER A 83 4.58 9.69 -13.61
C SER A 83 5.17 10.63 -12.58
N LEU A 84 4.53 10.76 -11.42
CA LEU A 84 5.12 11.46 -10.27
C LEU A 84 5.84 10.48 -9.37
N VAL A 85 7.14 10.72 -9.10
CA VAL A 85 8.03 9.80 -8.38
C VAL A 85 8.81 10.52 -7.30
N GLY A 86 9.09 9.85 -6.20
CA GLY A 86 9.93 10.39 -5.13
C GLY A 86 9.13 10.79 -3.90
N SER A 87 9.14 12.07 -3.52
CA SER A 87 8.57 12.54 -2.25
C SER A 87 9.13 11.75 -1.05
N ILE A 88 10.48 11.60 -1.03
CA ILE A 88 11.18 10.87 0.03
C ILE A 88 11.27 11.79 1.24
N GLY A 89 10.23 11.74 2.06
CA GLY A 89 10.06 12.59 3.23
C GLY A 89 8.94 12.07 4.13
N VAL A 90 8.84 12.67 5.32
CA VAL A 90 7.81 12.36 6.31
C VAL A 90 7.15 13.65 6.76
N ILE A 91 5.84 13.66 6.84
CA ILE A 91 5.07 14.81 7.34
C ILE A 91 4.13 14.39 8.47
N MET A 92 3.91 15.31 9.40
CA MET A 92 2.88 15.22 10.43
C MET A 92 2.12 16.54 10.43
N PRO A 93 1.04 16.67 9.65
CA PRO A 93 0.31 17.93 9.56
C PRO A 93 -0.38 18.25 10.89
N SER A 94 -0.27 19.50 11.31
CA SER A 94 -0.95 20.02 12.50
C SER A 94 -1.45 21.44 12.24
N TYR A 95 -2.61 21.76 12.79
CA TYR A 95 -3.23 23.08 12.70
C TYR A 95 -3.49 23.60 14.10
N ASN A 96 -3.25 24.88 14.34
CA ASN A 96 -3.64 25.54 15.59
C ASN A 96 -4.85 26.43 15.34
N VAL A 97 -5.95 26.12 16.00
CA VAL A 97 -7.22 26.87 15.89
C VAL A 97 -7.58 27.63 17.19
N GLN A 98 -6.65 27.71 18.15
CA GLN A 98 -6.88 28.38 19.44
C GLN A 98 -7.46 29.78 19.27
N GLY A 99 -6.85 30.61 18.41
CA GLY A 99 -7.34 31.98 18.21
C GLY A 99 -8.73 32.07 17.61
N LEU A 100 -9.19 31.05 16.87
CA LEU A 100 -10.57 30.97 16.39
C LEU A 100 -11.51 30.56 17.53
N MET A 101 -11.12 29.58 18.34
CA MET A 101 -11.88 29.12 19.51
C MET A 101 -12.12 30.28 20.48
N ASP A 102 -11.06 31.06 20.78
CA ASP A 102 -11.13 32.24 21.67
C ASP A 102 -12.15 33.27 21.16
N LYS A 103 -12.14 33.56 19.85
CA LYS A 103 -13.11 34.49 19.21
C LYS A 103 -14.56 34.00 19.30
N LEU A 104 -14.78 32.70 19.30
CA LEU A 104 -16.09 32.08 19.38
C LEU A 104 -16.53 31.77 20.82
N GLY A 105 -15.70 32.08 21.84
CA GLY A 105 -15.96 31.77 23.24
C GLY A 105 -15.92 30.27 23.54
N ILE A 106 -15.31 29.45 22.68
CA ILE A 106 -15.11 28.01 22.88
C ILE A 106 -13.88 27.80 23.76
N LYS A 107 -14.02 26.99 24.80
CA LYS A 107 -12.91 26.65 25.71
C LYS A 107 -12.60 25.17 25.61
N ASP A 108 -11.33 24.85 25.50
CA ASP A 108 -10.86 23.47 25.60
C ASP A 108 -10.95 23.01 27.07
N GLY A 109 -11.71 21.95 27.28
CA GLY A 109 -11.87 21.30 28.59
C GLY A 109 -11.10 19.97 28.70
N THR A 110 -10.13 19.73 27.83
CA THR A 110 -9.37 18.47 27.80
C THR A 110 -8.62 18.25 29.10
N MET A 111 -8.82 17.08 29.70
CA MET A 111 -8.03 16.60 30.84
C MET A 111 -7.14 15.46 30.38
N THR A 112 -5.87 15.47 30.79
CA THR A 112 -4.90 14.46 30.43
C THR A 112 -4.28 13.79 31.65
N ALA A 113 -3.95 12.51 31.49
CA ALA A 113 -3.00 11.82 32.36
C ALA A 113 -1.73 11.56 31.56
N GLY A 114 -0.64 12.23 31.94
CA GLY A 114 0.61 12.33 31.18
C GLY A 114 0.79 13.74 30.60
N ALA A 115 1.93 14.37 30.93
CA ALA A 115 2.19 15.80 30.70
C ALA A 115 2.12 16.25 29.24
N HIS A 116 2.32 15.31 28.30
CA HIS A 116 2.34 15.58 26.85
C HIS A 116 1.31 14.74 26.07
N LYS A 117 0.24 14.25 26.75
CA LYS A 117 -0.73 13.37 26.09
C LYS A 117 -1.57 14.08 25.02
N ASP A 118 -1.69 15.39 25.13
CA ASP A 118 -2.37 16.28 24.20
C ASP A 118 -1.42 16.96 23.19
N ILE A 119 -0.20 16.45 23.06
CA ILE A 119 0.75 16.90 22.02
C ILE A 119 0.07 16.84 20.64
N LEU A 120 0.23 17.87 19.82
CA LEU A 120 -0.47 18.10 18.55
C LEU A 120 -1.97 18.40 18.68
N SER A 121 -2.48 18.73 19.88
CA SER A 121 -3.82 19.30 20.01
C SER A 121 -3.95 20.56 19.15
N MET A 122 -5.09 20.72 18.48
CA MET A 122 -5.39 21.92 17.70
C MET A 122 -5.75 23.13 18.56
N SER A 123 -6.07 22.91 19.83
CA SER A 123 -6.58 23.95 20.76
C SER A 123 -5.47 24.76 21.45
N ARG A 124 -4.22 24.35 21.32
CA ARG A 124 -3.06 25.06 21.92
C ARG A 124 -1.82 24.95 21.03
N PRO A 125 -0.86 25.89 21.13
CA PRO A 125 0.43 25.77 20.47
C PRO A 125 1.28 24.66 21.11
N LEU A 126 2.18 24.08 20.34
CA LEU A 126 3.24 23.22 20.85
C LEU A 126 4.22 24.05 21.68
N SER A 127 4.66 23.51 22.83
CA SER A 127 5.84 24.02 23.50
C SER A 127 7.10 23.75 22.67
N GLU A 128 8.20 24.44 22.98
CA GLU A 128 9.48 24.22 22.30
C GLU A 128 9.99 22.79 22.49
N PHE A 129 9.85 22.23 23.69
CA PHE A 129 10.18 20.83 23.95
C PHE A 129 9.37 19.86 23.09
N GLU A 130 8.06 20.06 23.00
CA GLU A 130 7.17 19.20 22.20
C GLU A 130 7.49 19.30 20.70
N ARG A 131 7.82 20.51 20.22
CA ARG A 131 8.26 20.74 18.85
C ARG A 131 9.52 19.95 18.52
N GLN A 132 10.53 20.05 19.38
CA GLN A 132 11.80 19.34 19.21
C GLN A 132 11.59 17.82 19.29
N HIS A 133 10.74 17.35 20.20
CA HIS A 133 10.42 15.93 20.31
C HIS A 133 9.75 15.40 19.04
N VAL A 134 8.70 16.07 18.54
CA VAL A 134 8.02 15.68 17.28
C VAL A 134 8.99 15.69 16.12
N GLN A 135 9.85 16.73 16.02
CA GLN A 135 10.85 16.80 14.95
C GLN A 135 11.81 15.61 15.02
N SER A 136 12.28 15.23 16.20
CA SER A 136 13.17 14.08 16.37
C SER A 136 12.53 12.76 15.92
N VAL A 137 11.22 12.58 16.14
CA VAL A 137 10.46 11.41 15.64
C VAL A 137 10.36 11.41 14.13
N LEU A 138 10.08 12.57 13.52
CA LEU A 138 10.04 12.72 12.06
C LEU A 138 11.41 12.43 11.43
N ASP A 139 12.48 12.98 11.98
CA ASP A 139 13.86 12.78 11.50
C ASP A 139 14.28 11.30 11.58
N ASN A 140 13.93 10.63 12.66
CA ASN A 140 14.17 9.19 12.84
C ASN A 140 13.43 8.37 11.77
N THR A 141 12.13 8.61 11.60
CA THR A 141 11.31 7.92 10.59
C THR A 141 11.82 8.20 9.16
N HIS A 142 12.24 9.44 8.90
CA HIS A 142 12.82 9.82 7.61
C HIS A 142 14.15 9.12 7.36
N ALA A 143 15.00 8.98 8.36
CA ALA A 143 16.26 8.24 8.25
C ALA A 143 16.04 6.76 7.87
N HIS A 144 15.01 6.10 8.40
CA HIS A 144 14.63 4.75 7.98
C HIS A 144 14.27 4.70 6.50
N PHE A 145 13.45 5.64 6.04
CA PHE A 145 13.07 5.74 4.63
C PHE A 145 14.30 5.94 3.72
N ILE A 146 15.17 6.90 4.05
CA ILE A 146 16.40 7.17 3.31
C ILE A 146 17.26 5.90 3.22
N ASN A 147 17.41 5.18 4.32
CA ASN A 147 18.21 3.96 4.37
C ASN A 147 17.65 2.87 3.46
N ALA A 148 16.33 2.67 3.46
CA ALA A 148 15.67 1.70 2.58
C ALA A 148 15.89 2.06 1.10
N VAL A 149 15.74 3.33 0.73
CA VAL A 149 16.00 3.80 -0.64
C VAL A 149 17.47 3.62 -1.00
N LYS A 150 18.40 3.98 -0.12
CA LYS A 150 19.83 3.77 -0.36
C LYS A 150 20.19 2.30 -0.53
N GLN A 151 19.59 1.40 0.25
CA GLN A 151 19.79 -0.04 0.10
C GLN A 151 19.21 -0.57 -1.22
N GLY A 152 18.02 -0.16 -1.57
CA GLY A 152 17.35 -0.63 -2.78
C GLY A 152 17.93 -0.07 -4.07
N ARG A 153 18.28 1.22 -4.08
CA ARG A 153 18.80 1.90 -5.28
C ARG A 153 20.33 1.83 -5.41
N GLY A 154 21.04 1.84 -4.30
CA GLY A 154 22.50 1.75 -4.26
C GLY A 154 23.19 2.81 -5.15
N ASN A 155 24.15 2.38 -5.92
CA ASN A 155 24.96 3.25 -6.82
C ASN A 155 24.18 3.82 -8.01
N ARG A 156 22.90 3.48 -8.18
CA ARG A 156 22.03 4.04 -9.22
C ARG A 156 21.67 5.51 -8.94
N LEU A 157 21.61 5.91 -7.66
CA LEU A 157 21.32 7.29 -7.27
C LEU A 157 22.39 8.24 -7.76
N LYS A 158 21.99 9.34 -8.39
CA LYS A 158 22.90 10.36 -8.95
C LYS A 158 22.99 11.57 -8.02
N ASN A 159 24.15 11.76 -7.38
CA ASN A 159 24.43 12.89 -6.49
C ASN A 159 23.24 13.21 -5.55
N PRO A 160 22.82 12.27 -4.68
CA PRO A 160 21.55 12.38 -3.97
C PRO A 160 21.44 13.63 -3.09
N ASP A 161 22.54 14.07 -2.48
CA ASP A 161 22.55 15.27 -1.62
C ASP A 161 22.46 16.55 -2.46
N ALA A 162 23.27 16.68 -3.52
CA ALA A 162 23.26 17.84 -4.41
C ALA A 162 21.92 17.99 -5.16
N ASN A 163 21.27 16.88 -5.49
CA ASN A 163 19.95 16.85 -6.13
C ASN A 163 18.80 16.85 -5.13
N GLN A 164 19.06 16.94 -3.83
CA GLN A 164 18.05 16.97 -2.78
C GLN A 164 17.06 15.79 -2.84
N LEU A 165 17.52 14.59 -3.20
CA LEU A 165 16.65 13.43 -3.42
C LEU A 165 15.88 13.02 -2.16
N PHE A 166 16.37 13.36 -1.01
CA PHE A 166 15.82 13.02 0.30
C PHE A 166 15.14 14.20 1.01
N SER A 167 14.78 15.26 0.28
CA SER A 167 14.19 16.47 0.86
C SER A 167 12.66 16.50 0.85
N GLY A 168 12.00 15.42 0.38
CA GLY A 168 10.56 15.38 0.19
C GLY A 168 10.09 15.93 -1.17
N LEU A 169 10.99 16.35 -2.05
CA LEU A 169 10.67 16.73 -3.41
C LEU A 169 10.21 15.52 -4.23
N PHE A 170 9.46 15.79 -5.30
CA PHE A 170 9.04 14.80 -6.29
C PHE A 170 9.48 15.24 -7.70
N TRP A 171 9.56 14.28 -8.58
CA TRP A 171 10.04 14.44 -9.95
C TRP A 171 9.11 13.79 -10.95
N SER A 172 9.17 14.24 -12.21
CA SER A 172 8.57 13.47 -13.30
C SER A 172 9.33 12.14 -13.50
N GLY A 173 8.68 11.15 -14.12
CA GLY A 173 9.33 9.87 -14.41
C GLY A 173 10.62 10.03 -15.24
N GLU A 174 10.63 10.97 -16.20
CA GLU A 174 11.85 11.28 -16.97
C GLU A 174 12.97 11.81 -16.09
N GLN A 175 12.67 12.76 -15.20
CA GLN A 175 13.63 13.27 -14.22
C GLN A 175 14.08 12.16 -13.25
N ALA A 176 13.16 11.31 -12.80
CA ALA A 176 13.45 10.20 -11.91
C ALA A 176 14.45 9.20 -12.52
N ILE A 177 14.36 8.90 -13.81
CA ILE A 177 15.34 8.08 -14.53
C ILE A 177 16.71 8.77 -14.53
N ASN A 178 16.76 10.06 -14.87
CA ASN A 178 18.02 10.83 -14.91
C ASN A 178 18.69 10.91 -13.52
N LEU A 179 17.91 10.95 -12.45
CA LEU A 179 18.36 10.99 -11.06
C LEU A 179 18.67 9.62 -10.46
N GLY A 180 18.38 8.54 -11.18
CA GLY A 180 18.56 7.17 -10.71
C GLY A 180 17.49 6.69 -9.73
N LEU A 181 16.38 7.41 -9.61
CA LEU A 181 15.21 7.00 -8.85
C LEU A 181 14.36 5.96 -9.60
N ALA A 182 14.46 5.91 -10.93
CA ALA A 182 13.88 4.88 -11.77
C ALA A 182 14.91 4.37 -12.78
N ASP A 183 14.62 3.25 -13.45
CA ASP A 183 15.56 2.56 -14.32
C ASP A 183 15.15 2.61 -15.79
N LYS A 184 13.86 2.50 -16.08
CA LYS A 184 13.34 2.32 -17.44
C LYS A 184 12.08 3.14 -17.69
N LYS A 185 11.96 3.57 -18.94
CA LYS A 185 10.75 4.22 -19.45
C LYS A 185 9.76 3.16 -19.96
N GLY A 186 8.53 3.17 -19.45
CA GLY A 186 7.45 2.33 -19.92
C GLY A 186 6.47 1.96 -18.81
N GLY A 187 5.33 1.45 -19.21
CA GLY A 187 4.30 0.87 -18.34
C GLY A 187 4.33 -0.66 -18.38
N ILE A 188 3.29 -1.28 -17.80
CA ILE A 188 3.18 -2.74 -17.72
C ILE A 188 3.24 -3.42 -19.10
N SER A 189 2.51 -2.90 -20.09
CA SER A 189 2.49 -3.48 -21.44
C SER A 189 3.86 -3.41 -22.14
N THR A 190 4.66 -2.37 -21.83
CA THR A 190 6.02 -2.26 -22.36
C THR A 190 6.92 -3.31 -21.72
N LEU A 191 6.79 -3.52 -20.42
CA LEU A 191 7.52 -4.55 -19.67
C LEU A 191 7.16 -5.95 -20.19
N GLU A 192 5.87 -6.26 -20.33
CA GLU A 192 5.36 -7.53 -20.88
C GLU A 192 5.96 -7.83 -22.28
N SER A 193 5.92 -6.84 -23.16
CA SER A 193 6.49 -6.94 -24.51
C SER A 193 8.00 -7.16 -24.48
N GLN A 194 8.73 -6.46 -23.60
CA GLN A 194 10.18 -6.61 -23.47
C GLN A 194 10.56 -8.00 -22.93
N LEU A 195 9.79 -8.54 -22.00
CA LEU A 195 10.00 -9.87 -21.44
C LEU A 195 9.48 -10.99 -22.32
N LYS A 196 8.77 -10.65 -23.42
CA LYS A 196 8.13 -11.62 -24.36
C LYS A 196 7.25 -12.62 -23.62
N LEU A 197 6.39 -12.10 -22.74
CA LEU A 197 5.50 -12.94 -21.94
C LEU A 197 4.28 -13.34 -22.76
N ASP A 198 3.98 -14.65 -22.77
CA ASP A 198 2.80 -15.21 -23.44
C ASP A 198 1.57 -15.21 -22.51
N ASN A 199 1.77 -15.17 -21.21
CA ASN A 199 0.71 -15.21 -20.21
C ASN A 199 1.05 -14.36 -18.98
N VAL A 200 0.05 -13.66 -18.43
CA VAL A 200 0.16 -12.85 -17.22
C VAL A 200 -0.92 -13.27 -16.22
N VAL A 201 -0.49 -13.67 -15.03
CA VAL A 201 -1.37 -13.99 -13.93
C VAL A 201 -1.42 -12.81 -12.97
N GLN A 202 -2.62 -12.38 -12.60
CA GLN A 202 -2.82 -11.25 -11.70
C GLN A 202 -3.08 -11.75 -10.28
N TYR A 203 -2.27 -11.29 -9.34
CA TYR A 203 -2.42 -11.49 -7.90
C TYR A 203 -2.83 -10.17 -7.28
N ASN A 204 -4.12 -9.98 -7.03
CA ASN A 204 -4.61 -8.76 -6.40
C ASN A 204 -4.70 -8.92 -4.88
N PRO A 205 -4.22 -7.93 -4.11
CA PRO A 205 -4.41 -7.94 -2.67
C PRO A 205 -5.91 -8.02 -2.35
N GLU A 206 -6.33 -9.06 -1.64
CA GLU A 206 -7.72 -9.17 -1.20
C GLU A 206 -8.03 -8.11 -0.14
N ASP A 207 -9.11 -7.36 -0.35
CA ASP A 207 -9.64 -6.45 0.66
C ASP A 207 -10.16 -7.30 1.84
N PRO A 208 -9.61 -7.15 3.06
CA PRO A 208 -10.02 -7.92 4.23
C PRO A 208 -11.54 -7.84 4.48
N VAL A 209 -12.16 -6.70 4.18
CA VAL A 209 -13.60 -6.49 4.31
C VAL A 209 -14.36 -7.34 3.29
N LYS A 210 -13.90 -7.37 2.03
CA LYS A 210 -14.47 -8.24 0.99
C LYS A 210 -14.29 -9.72 1.31
N LYS A 211 -13.15 -10.11 1.90
CA LYS A 211 -12.89 -11.50 2.32
C LYS A 211 -13.85 -11.96 3.41
N VAL A 212 -14.13 -11.10 4.40
CA VAL A 212 -15.11 -11.37 5.47
C VAL A 212 -16.53 -11.38 4.90
N PHE A 213 -16.91 -10.37 4.09
CA PHE A 213 -18.23 -10.33 3.46
C PHE A 213 -18.45 -11.48 2.48
N GLY A 214 -17.44 -11.87 1.70
CA GLY A 214 -17.51 -13.01 0.78
C GLY A 214 -17.75 -14.34 1.51
N LYS A 215 -17.04 -14.57 2.64
CA LYS A 215 -17.27 -15.74 3.50
C LYS A 215 -18.66 -15.73 4.14
N PHE A 216 -19.13 -14.57 4.60
CA PHE A 216 -20.45 -14.40 5.18
C PHE A 216 -21.57 -14.59 4.14
N ALA A 217 -21.41 -14.01 2.95
CA ALA A 217 -22.35 -14.17 1.83
C ALA A 217 -22.40 -15.62 1.32
N SER A 218 -21.28 -16.34 1.26
CA SER A 218 -21.27 -17.76 0.90
C SER A 218 -21.95 -18.62 1.96
N GLN A 219 -21.73 -18.37 3.25
CA GLN A 219 -22.41 -19.09 4.33
C GLN A 219 -23.92 -18.86 4.33
N ILE A 220 -24.38 -17.63 4.09
CA ILE A 220 -25.81 -17.32 3.95
C ILE A 220 -26.37 -17.95 2.67
N GLY A 221 -25.65 -17.88 1.55
CA GLY A 221 -26.05 -18.46 0.27
C GLY A 221 -26.20 -19.98 0.34
N TYR A 222 -25.28 -20.68 1.02
CA TYR A 222 -25.40 -22.12 1.27
C TYR A 222 -26.59 -22.44 2.19
N GLY A 223 -26.78 -21.70 3.29
CA GLY A 223 -27.92 -21.91 4.20
C GLY A 223 -29.27 -21.64 3.54
N PHE A 224 -29.37 -20.59 2.72
CA PHE A 224 -30.61 -20.27 2.00
C PHE A 224 -30.89 -21.25 0.87
N GLY A 225 -29.88 -21.67 0.12
CA GLY A 225 -30.00 -22.66 -0.95
C GLY A 225 -30.45 -24.03 -0.43
N GLU A 226 -29.95 -24.48 0.72
CA GLU A 226 -30.32 -25.72 1.35
C GLU A 226 -31.75 -25.69 1.92
N THR A 227 -32.18 -24.58 2.51
CA THR A 227 -33.51 -24.38 3.04
C THR A 227 -34.56 -24.29 1.92
N VAL A 228 -34.25 -23.60 0.82
CA VAL A 228 -35.16 -23.52 -0.34
C VAL A 228 -35.27 -24.84 -1.07
N SER A 229 -34.18 -25.60 -1.24
CA SER A 229 -34.21 -26.90 -1.91
C SER A 229 -34.97 -27.95 -1.08
N LYS A 230 -34.83 -27.97 0.26
CA LYS A 230 -35.58 -28.81 1.15
C LYS A 230 -37.08 -28.46 1.21
N GLY A 231 -37.39 -27.14 1.16
CA GLY A 231 -38.77 -26.64 1.08
C GLY A 231 -39.47 -27.05 -0.21
N PHE A 232 -38.82 -26.95 -1.35
CA PHE A 232 -39.36 -27.35 -2.65
C PHE A 232 -39.54 -28.87 -2.76
N ALA A 233 -38.58 -29.64 -2.27
CA ALA A 233 -38.67 -31.12 -2.28
C ALA A 233 -39.81 -31.62 -1.41
N SER A 234 -40.10 -31.02 -0.25
CA SER A 234 -41.20 -31.38 0.61
C SER A 234 -42.56 -31.02 0.01
N GLN A 235 -42.71 -29.93 -0.71
CA GLN A 235 -43.92 -29.54 -1.43
C GLN A 235 -44.23 -30.47 -2.61
N LEU A 236 -43.21 -30.90 -3.35
CA LEU A 236 -43.38 -31.83 -4.46
C LEU A 236 -43.78 -33.22 -3.98
N THR A 237 -43.25 -33.70 -2.84
CA THR A 237 -43.65 -34.97 -2.22
C THR A 237 -45.05 -34.92 -1.68
N GLN A 238 -45.51 -33.80 -1.11
CA GLN A 238 -46.89 -33.64 -0.64
C GLN A 238 -47.91 -33.55 -1.81
N ALA A 239 -47.57 -32.86 -2.90
CA ALA A 239 -48.39 -32.81 -4.09
C ALA A 239 -48.57 -34.20 -4.74
N ALA A 240 -47.47 -34.97 -4.82
CA ALA A 240 -47.53 -36.35 -5.35
C ALA A 240 -48.28 -37.37 -4.45
N ALA A 241 -48.35 -37.10 -3.16
CA ALA A 241 -49.13 -37.91 -2.22
C ALA A 241 -50.66 -37.64 -2.30
N ASN A 242 -51.02 -36.38 -2.56
CA ASN A 242 -52.43 -35.98 -2.71
C ASN A 242 -53.05 -36.43 -4.03
N ASP A 243 -52.26 -36.65 -5.08
CA ASP A 243 -52.74 -37.12 -6.39
C ASP A 243 -53.04 -38.66 -6.41
N LYS A 244 -52.50 -39.41 -5.45
CA LYS A 244 -52.76 -40.85 -5.28
C LYS A 244 -53.97 -41.19 -4.39
N GLY A 245 -54.61 -40.16 -3.82
CA GLY A 245 -55.77 -40.32 -2.94
C GLY A 245 -57.14 -40.10 -3.62
N MET A 246 -57.17 -39.87 -4.95
CA MET A 246 -58.36 -39.67 -5.74
C MET A 246 -58.46 -40.68 -6.91
N GLN A 247 -58.40 -41.95 -6.56
CA GLN A 247 -58.88 -43.06 -7.43
C GLN A 247 -59.72 -43.99 -6.61
#